data_82f756d267633350a0c7b9ccaa9caf2e
#
_entry.id   82f756d267633350a0c7b9ccaa9caf2e
#
_cell.length_a   1.000
_cell.length_b   1.000
_cell.length_c   1.000
_cell.angle_alpha   90.00
_cell.angle_beta   90.00
_cell.angle_gamma   90.00
#
_symmetry.space_group_name_H-M   'P 1'
#
loop_
_entity.id
_entity.type
_entity.pdbx_description
1 polymer ?
#
loop_
_entity_poly.entity_id
_entity_poly.type
_entity_poly.pdbx_seq_one_letter_code
_entity_poly.pdbx_strand_id
1 'polypeptide(L)'
;MRSERCKRMSAFSLMGLLSYLAFLLMVVPGCASSIYGWQVRTSSTELPSSFHPTDLQRHPVALFPAITMPGLRGNEVGLGRYLGQILYKVVPDWNVVSEQETSTRINHQGLAQRMTLMRNDYEQSNILHQEALRTIASAIGVRFIFQLRLGAFVQTMTDRWKVPAFDVRVSQTRSSIMRLALQLWDAQNGELVWTSIAESNMANEAVSQDPVYLEDIARATLGSMIADFLNRKTASRYTTLNKVLDDLISEAMPKEKDNNENTPPERTENNGADRK
;
A
#
# COMPACT_ATOMS: atom_id res chain seq x y z
N MET A 1 -34.18 62.15 28.24
CA MET A 1 -32.80 61.82 27.86
C MET A 1 -32.24 60.52 28.45
N ARG A 2 -33.01 59.62 29.05
CA ARG A 2 -32.51 58.36 29.65
C ARG A 2 -32.81 57.10 28.80
N SER A 3 -33.69 57.21 27.80
CA SER A 3 -34.15 56.02 27.01
C SER A 3 -33.23 55.59 25.83
N GLU A 4 -32.45 56.56 25.28
CA GLU A 4 -31.63 56.25 24.10
C GLU A 4 -30.28 55.56 24.41
N ARG A 5 -29.75 55.74 25.63
CA ARG A 5 -28.49 55.04 26.04
C ARG A 5 -28.64 53.58 26.24
N CYS A 6 -29.82 53.10 26.61
CA CYS A 6 -30.04 51.67 26.85
C CYS A 6 -30.14 50.86 25.52
N LYS A 7 -30.65 51.48 24.45
CA LYS A 7 -30.73 50.83 23.13
C LYS A 7 -29.37 50.71 22.42
N ARG A 8 -28.42 51.64 22.64
CA ARG A 8 -27.08 51.57 22.04
C ARG A 8 -26.19 50.49 22.67
N MET A 9 -26.35 50.24 23.97
CA MET A 9 -25.55 49.16 24.62
C MET A 9 -25.98 47.76 24.17
N SER A 10 -27.25 47.54 23.85
CA SER A 10 -27.72 46.22 23.38
C SER A 10 -27.24 45.91 21.94
N ALA A 11 -27.13 46.94 21.07
CA ALA A 11 -26.65 46.74 19.69
C ALA A 11 -25.14 46.41 19.63
N PHE A 12 -24.33 47.04 20.49
CA PHE A 12 -22.90 46.73 20.59
C PHE A 12 -22.63 45.32 21.15
N SER A 13 -23.44 44.88 22.10
CA SER A 13 -23.34 43.52 22.66
C SER A 13 -23.73 42.44 21.63
N LEU A 14 -24.78 42.72 20.83
CA LEU A 14 -25.22 41.78 19.78
C LEU A 14 -24.20 41.65 18.65
N MET A 15 -23.60 42.77 18.26
CA MET A 15 -22.58 42.79 17.19
C MET A 15 -21.28 42.09 17.62
N GLY A 16 -20.90 42.24 18.91
CA GLY A 16 -19.79 41.50 19.50
C GLY A 16 -20.03 39.98 19.55
N LEU A 17 -21.26 39.57 19.89
CA LEU A 17 -21.63 38.15 19.94
C LEU A 17 -21.66 37.55 18.56
N LEU A 18 -22.17 38.25 17.55
CA LEU A 18 -22.16 37.81 16.15
C LEU A 18 -20.74 37.70 15.59
N SER A 19 -19.86 38.64 15.90
CA SER A 19 -18.46 38.61 15.50
C SER A 19 -17.70 37.46 16.14
N TYR A 20 -17.97 37.18 17.42
CA TYR A 20 -17.38 36.05 18.13
C TYR A 20 -17.88 34.72 17.58
N LEU A 21 -19.17 34.62 17.25
CA LEU A 21 -19.77 33.44 16.63
C LEU A 21 -19.20 33.18 15.21
N ALA A 22 -19.01 34.26 14.42
CA ALA A 22 -18.39 34.19 13.11
C ALA A 22 -16.91 33.79 13.20
N PHE A 23 -16.18 34.29 14.20
CA PHE A 23 -14.81 33.92 14.48
C PHE A 23 -14.70 32.45 14.91
N LEU A 24 -15.61 31.96 15.74
CA LEU A 24 -15.71 30.55 16.16
C LEU A 24 -15.99 29.62 14.96
N LEU A 25 -16.82 30.05 14.00
CA LEU A 25 -17.10 29.32 12.77
C LEU A 25 -15.92 29.32 11.78
N MET A 26 -15.07 30.37 11.81
CA MET A 26 -13.86 30.41 10.97
C MET A 26 -12.68 29.62 11.58
N VAL A 27 -12.66 29.38 12.89
CA VAL A 27 -11.61 28.65 13.59
C VAL A 27 -11.90 27.15 13.63
N VAL A 28 -13.06 26.67 13.16
CA VAL A 28 -13.28 25.26 12.88
C VAL A 28 -12.63 24.97 11.53
N PRO A 29 -11.31 24.66 11.45
CA PRO A 29 -10.74 24.17 10.23
C PRO A 29 -11.52 22.92 9.93
N GLY A 30 -12.08 22.82 8.72
CA GLY A 30 -12.74 21.63 8.26
C GLY A 30 -11.82 20.45 8.59
N CYS A 31 -12.27 19.55 9.46
CA CYS A 31 -11.56 18.33 9.77
C CYS A 31 -11.44 17.57 8.45
N ALA A 32 -10.32 17.81 7.76
CA ALA A 32 -9.89 16.91 6.71
C ALA A 32 -9.88 15.51 7.32
N SER A 33 -10.48 14.55 6.65
CA SER A 33 -10.49 13.15 7.06
C SER A 33 -9.05 12.72 7.29
N SER A 34 -8.62 12.70 8.54
CA SER A 34 -7.28 12.24 8.88
C SER A 34 -7.34 10.75 9.10
N ILE A 35 -6.57 10.02 8.32
CA ILE A 35 -6.28 8.62 8.61
C ILE A 35 -5.62 8.58 9.97
N TYR A 36 -6.30 8.00 10.94
CA TYR A 36 -5.85 7.94 12.31
C TYR A 36 -5.28 6.55 12.60
N GLY A 37 -3.96 6.50 12.77
CA GLY A 37 -3.30 5.31 13.28
C GLY A 37 -3.19 4.16 12.28
N TRP A 38 -2.22 4.24 11.37
CA TRP A 38 -1.77 3.10 10.61
C TRP A 38 -0.75 2.31 11.42
N GLN A 39 -1.01 1.02 11.59
CA GLN A 39 -0.07 0.12 12.24
C GLN A 39 0.08 -1.12 11.38
N VAL A 40 1.32 -1.41 11.00
CA VAL A 40 1.67 -2.65 10.31
C VAL A 40 2.67 -3.40 11.16
N ARG A 41 2.38 -4.66 11.45
CA ARG A 41 3.29 -5.59 12.11
C ARG A 41 3.62 -6.71 11.14
N THR A 42 4.90 -6.93 10.92
CA THR A 42 5.39 -8.03 10.08
C THR A 42 6.20 -9.02 10.88
N SER A 43 6.20 -10.26 10.43
CA SER A 43 7.07 -11.33 10.90
C SER A 43 7.51 -12.15 9.69
N SER A 44 8.81 -12.24 9.46
CA SER A 44 9.39 -12.87 8.29
C SER A 44 10.44 -13.91 8.68
N THR A 45 10.60 -14.93 7.85
CA THR A 45 11.70 -15.88 7.99
C THR A 45 13.01 -15.23 7.54
N GLU A 46 14.12 -15.72 8.08
CA GLU A 46 15.44 -15.37 7.56
C GLU A 46 15.60 -15.88 6.11
N LEU A 47 16.28 -15.09 5.29
CA LEU A 47 16.64 -15.53 3.95
C LEU A 47 17.81 -16.51 4.04
N PRO A 48 17.76 -17.65 3.31
CA PRO A 48 18.89 -18.57 3.24
C PRO A 48 20.17 -17.85 2.82
N SER A 49 21.31 -18.26 3.35
CA SER A 49 22.61 -17.67 2.99
C SER A 49 22.97 -17.89 1.51
N SER A 50 22.40 -18.91 0.90
CA SER A 50 22.56 -19.25 -0.52
C SER A 50 21.71 -18.36 -1.45
N PHE A 51 20.73 -17.63 -0.92
CA PHE A 51 19.84 -16.80 -1.71
C PHE A 51 20.20 -15.31 -1.58
N HIS A 52 20.29 -14.65 -2.72
CA HIS A 52 20.48 -13.20 -2.80
C HIS A 52 19.34 -12.54 -3.56
N PRO A 53 18.83 -11.37 -3.11
CA PRO A 53 17.79 -10.64 -3.83
C PRO A 53 18.15 -10.33 -5.30
N THR A 54 19.45 -10.26 -5.62
CA THR A 54 19.96 -10.13 -7.00
C THR A 54 19.65 -11.34 -7.87
N ASP A 55 19.30 -12.49 -7.30
CA ASP A 55 18.89 -13.67 -8.07
C ASP A 55 17.56 -13.42 -8.78
N LEU A 56 16.70 -12.56 -8.21
CA LEU A 56 15.43 -12.14 -8.81
C LEU A 56 15.62 -11.15 -9.98
N GLN A 57 16.81 -10.53 -10.11
CA GLN A 57 17.16 -9.74 -11.30
C GLN A 57 17.58 -10.65 -12.47
N ARG A 58 18.24 -11.76 -12.14
CA ARG A 58 18.76 -12.70 -13.15
C ARG A 58 17.70 -13.66 -13.68
N HIS A 59 16.70 -13.97 -12.87
CA HIS A 59 15.67 -14.95 -13.21
C HIS A 59 14.28 -14.33 -13.08
N PRO A 60 13.39 -14.57 -14.06
CA PRO A 60 12.02 -14.07 -13.98
C PRO A 60 11.29 -14.60 -12.73
N VAL A 61 10.50 -13.72 -12.11
CA VAL A 61 9.64 -14.04 -10.98
C VAL A 61 8.18 -13.84 -11.35
N ALA A 62 7.34 -14.84 -11.11
CA ALA A 62 5.90 -14.75 -11.37
C ALA A 62 5.12 -14.39 -10.10
N LEU A 63 4.06 -13.62 -10.28
CA LEU A 63 3.05 -13.44 -9.26
C LEU A 63 1.92 -14.44 -9.51
N PHE A 64 1.75 -15.40 -8.61
CA PHE A 64 0.61 -16.30 -8.67
C PHE A 64 -0.67 -15.62 -8.19
N PRO A 65 -1.85 -16.03 -8.71
CA PRO A 65 -3.12 -15.52 -8.23
C PRO A 65 -3.22 -15.65 -6.72
N ALA A 66 -3.65 -14.57 -6.08
CA ALA A 66 -3.80 -14.54 -4.63
C ALA A 66 -4.80 -15.60 -4.17
N ILE A 67 -4.52 -16.21 -3.03
CA ILE A 67 -5.39 -17.23 -2.42
C ILE A 67 -6.06 -16.62 -1.20
N THR A 68 -7.32 -16.97 -0.97
CA THR A 68 -8.09 -16.50 0.18
C THR A 68 -8.91 -17.62 0.80
N MET A 69 -9.29 -17.44 2.06
CA MET A 69 -10.22 -18.35 2.73
C MET A 69 -11.64 -18.23 2.11
N PRO A 70 -12.45 -19.28 2.12
CA PRO A 70 -13.77 -19.28 1.49
C PRO A 70 -14.66 -18.09 1.87
N GLY A 71 -14.62 -17.65 3.13
CA GLY A 71 -15.41 -16.51 3.62
C GLY A 71 -14.93 -15.13 3.16
N LEU A 72 -13.78 -15.06 2.48
CA LEU A 72 -13.18 -13.81 2.00
C LEU A 72 -13.09 -13.75 0.46
N ARG A 73 -13.71 -14.70 -0.23
CA ARG A 73 -13.68 -14.75 -1.70
C ARG A 73 -14.17 -13.45 -2.31
N GLY A 74 -13.43 -12.95 -3.29
CA GLY A 74 -13.65 -11.66 -3.95
C GLY A 74 -12.80 -10.53 -3.38
N ASN A 75 -12.36 -10.61 -2.11
CA ASN A 75 -11.46 -9.60 -1.53
C ASN A 75 -10.00 -9.77 -1.99
N GLU A 76 -9.64 -10.93 -2.54
CA GLU A 76 -8.32 -11.18 -3.14
C GLU A 76 -8.12 -10.47 -4.48
N VAL A 77 -9.21 -10.08 -5.13
CA VAL A 77 -9.16 -9.44 -6.45
C VAL A 77 -8.38 -8.14 -6.37
N GLY A 78 -7.33 -8.06 -7.16
CA GLY A 78 -6.45 -6.89 -7.22
C GLY A 78 -5.23 -6.94 -6.28
N LEU A 79 -5.17 -7.86 -5.31
CA LEU A 79 -4.00 -7.94 -4.40
C LEU A 79 -2.70 -8.22 -5.15
N GLY A 80 -2.70 -9.12 -6.11
CA GLY A 80 -1.52 -9.39 -6.95
C GLY A 80 -1.14 -8.18 -7.81
N ARG A 81 -2.12 -7.40 -8.27
CA ARG A 81 -1.86 -6.15 -8.98
C ARG A 81 -1.17 -5.12 -8.06
N TYR A 82 -1.61 -4.98 -6.82
CA TYR A 82 -0.97 -4.05 -5.86
C TYR A 82 0.46 -4.49 -5.55
N LEU A 83 0.69 -5.79 -5.36
CA LEU A 83 2.04 -6.33 -5.20
C LEU A 83 2.91 -6.02 -6.42
N GLY A 84 2.40 -6.27 -7.63
CA GLY A 84 3.10 -5.95 -8.87
C GLY A 84 3.46 -4.48 -9.00
N GLN A 85 2.56 -3.57 -8.64
CA GLN A 85 2.80 -2.12 -8.66
C GLN A 85 3.90 -1.70 -7.67
N ILE A 86 3.90 -2.31 -6.46
CA ILE A 86 4.94 -2.06 -5.46
C ILE A 86 6.29 -2.54 -5.98
N LEU A 87 6.37 -3.79 -6.47
CA LEU A 87 7.62 -4.35 -7.01
C LEU A 87 8.14 -3.53 -8.19
N TYR A 88 7.27 -3.13 -9.12
CA TYR A 88 7.66 -2.28 -10.25
C TYR A 88 8.28 -0.94 -9.80
N LYS A 89 7.75 -0.34 -8.72
CA LYS A 89 8.27 0.92 -8.17
C LYS A 89 9.59 0.75 -7.42
N VAL A 90 9.69 -0.31 -6.61
CA VAL A 90 10.76 -0.47 -5.62
C VAL A 90 11.95 -1.21 -6.19
N VAL A 91 11.71 -2.14 -7.12
CA VAL A 91 12.73 -2.99 -7.74
C VAL A 91 12.50 -3.08 -9.26
N PRO A 92 12.62 -1.96 -9.99
CA PRO A 92 12.32 -1.89 -11.41
C PRO A 92 13.18 -2.82 -12.26
N ASP A 93 14.35 -3.23 -11.74
CA ASP A 93 15.29 -4.12 -12.43
C ASP A 93 14.88 -5.61 -12.35
N TRP A 94 13.85 -5.94 -11.57
CA TRP A 94 13.36 -7.32 -11.52
C TRP A 94 12.46 -7.62 -12.71
N ASN A 95 12.65 -8.80 -13.31
CA ASN A 95 11.76 -9.29 -14.36
C ASN A 95 10.51 -9.92 -13.75
N VAL A 96 9.53 -9.07 -13.37
CA VAL A 96 8.29 -9.50 -12.71
C VAL A 96 7.22 -9.79 -13.75
N VAL A 97 6.77 -11.03 -13.80
CA VAL A 97 5.59 -11.44 -14.58
C VAL A 97 4.35 -11.21 -13.73
N SER A 98 3.48 -10.30 -14.17
CA SER A 98 2.27 -9.93 -13.43
C SER A 98 1.32 -11.12 -13.21
N GLU A 99 0.41 -11.02 -12.24
CA GLU A 99 -0.61 -12.05 -11.97
C GLU A 99 -1.45 -12.33 -13.22
N GLN A 100 -1.86 -11.30 -13.95
CA GLN A 100 -2.65 -11.43 -15.17
C GLN A 100 -1.88 -12.19 -16.27
N GLU A 101 -0.64 -11.80 -16.50
CA GLU A 101 0.22 -12.45 -17.49
C GLU A 101 0.53 -13.88 -17.10
N THR A 102 0.80 -14.15 -15.81
CA THR A 102 1.00 -15.50 -15.27
C THR A 102 -0.21 -16.40 -15.55
N SER A 103 -1.41 -15.90 -15.23
CA SER A 103 -2.66 -16.63 -15.48
C SER A 103 -2.88 -16.90 -16.97
N THR A 104 -2.59 -15.92 -17.83
CA THR A 104 -2.69 -16.03 -19.28
C THR A 104 -1.74 -17.13 -19.80
N ARG A 105 -0.47 -17.12 -19.38
CA ARG A 105 0.52 -18.12 -19.77
C ARG A 105 0.14 -19.52 -19.31
N ILE A 106 -0.32 -19.68 -18.04
CA ILE A 106 -0.80 -20.95 -17.50
C ILE A 106 -1.95 -21.50 -18.36
N ASN A 107 -2.92 -20.66 -18.72
CA ASN A 107 -4.05 -21.07 -19.54
C ASN A 107 -3.63 -21.45 -20.95
N HIS A 108 -2.76 -20.70 -21.62
CA HIS A 108 -2.23 -21.01 -22.96
C HIS A 108 -1.46 -22.33 -22.98
N GLN A 109 -0.80 -22.69 -21.89
CA GLN A 109 -0.09 -23.97 -21.75
C GLN A 109 -1.00 -25.16 -21.37
N GLY A 110 -2.31 -24.92 -21.22
CA GLY A 110 -3.27 -25.97 -20.83
C GLY A 110 -3.11 -26.47 -19.39
N LEU A 111 -2.47 -25.68 -18.52
CA LEU A 111 -2.14 -26.07 -17.15
C LEU A 111 -3.16 -25.61 -16.10
N ALA A 112 -4.30 -25.08 -16.51
CA ALA A 112 -5.33 -24.55 -15.60
C ALA A 112 -5.80 -25.59 -14.57
N GLN A 113 -6.02 -26.85 -14.99
CA GLN A 113 -6.43 -27.91 -14.08
C GLN A 113 -5.32 -28.23 -13.06
N ARG A 114 -4.07 -28.32 -13.50
CA ARG A 114 -2.91 -28.57 -12.61
C ARG A 114 -2.74 -27.44 -11.58
N MET A 115 -2.92 -26.21 -12.03
CA MET A 115 -2.91 -25.03 -11.13
C MET A 115 -4.03 -25.11 -10.08
N THR A 116 -5.24 -25.52 -10.49
CA THR A 116 -6.37 -25.71 -9.58
C THR A 116 -6.08 -26.77 -8.51
N LEU A 117 -5.54 -27.93 -8.89
CA LEU A 117 -5.18 -28.98 -7.95
C LEU A 117 -4.10 -28.49 -6.96
N MET A 118 -3.03 -27.89 -7.48
CA MET A 118 -1.96 -27.35 -6.63
C MET A 118 -2.47 -26.27 -5.66
N ARG A 119 -3.41 -25.44 -6.11
CA ARG A 119 -4.06 -24.43 -5.25
C ARG A 119 -4.87 -25.07 -4.12
N ASN A 120 -5.64 -26.12 -4.42
CA ASN A 120 -6.42 -26.84 -3.42
C ASN A 120 -5.51 -27.52 -2.38
N ASP A 121 -4.41 -28.11 -2.80
CA ASP A 121 -3.41 -28.69 -1.90
C ASP A 121 -2.78 -27.62 -0.99
N TYR A 122 -2.46 -26.46 -1.57
CA TYR A 122 -1.92 -25.33 -0.83
C TYR A 122 -2.94 -24.75 0.20
N GLU A 123 -4.22 -24.69 -0.15
CA GLU A 123 -5.27 -24.21 0.79
C GLU A 123 -5.33 -25.08 2.06
N GLN A 124 -5.01 -26.38 1.95
CA GLN A 124 -5.01 -27.33 3.05
C GLN A 124 -3.69 -27.38 3.82
N SER A 125 -2.56 -27.34 3.11
CA SER A 125 -1.23 -27.59 3.69
C SER A 125 -0.36 -26.35 3.86
N ASN A 126 -0.67 -25.24 3.16
CA ASN A 126 0.20 -24.07 2.96
C ASN A 126 1.52 -24.39 2.25
N ILE A 127 1.58 -25.54 1.53
CA ILE A 127 2.75 -25.98 0.79
C ILE A 127 2.36 -26.14 -0.68
N LEU A 128 3.17 -25.55 -1.58
CA LEU A 128 3.03 -25.79 -3.02
C LEU A 128 3.68 -27.13 -3.38
N HIS A 129 2.91 -28.00 -4.04
CA HIS A 129 3.42 -29.31 -4.44
C HIS A 129 4.56 -29.16 -5.45
N GLN A 130 5.74 -29.67 -5.13
CA GLN A 130 6.99 -29.45 -5.84
C GLN A 130 6.91 -29.78 -7.34
N GLU A 131 6.37 -30.94 -7.71
CA GLU A 131 6.28 -31.37 -9.11
C GLU A 131 5.34 -30.47 -9.92
N ALA A 132 4.18 -30.11 -9.35
CA ALA A 132 3.24 -29.21 -10.00
C ALA A 132 3.84 -27.81 -10.16
N LEU A 133 4.49 -27.31 -9.13
CA LEU A 133 5.18 -26.02 -9.12
C LEU A 133 6.25 -25.95 -10.21
N ARG A 134 7.13 -26.98 -10.28
CA ARG A 134 8.19 -27.08 -11.30
C ARG A 134 7.61 -27.13 -12.70
N THR A 135 6.58 -27.94 -12.92
CA THR A 135 5.95 -28.08 -14.23
C THR A 135 5.34 -26.75 -14.70
N ILE A 136 4.61 -26.08 -13.84
CA ILE A 136 3.97 -24.79 -14.16
C ILE A 136 5.05 -23.74 -14.42
N ALA A 137 6.02 -23.60 -13.52
CA ALA A 137 7.08 -22.60 -13.63
C ALA A 137 7.92 -22.77 -14.90
N SER A 138 8.29 -24.00 -15.25
CA SER A 138 9.03 -24.29 -16.47
C SER A 138 8.23 -23.93 -17.71
N ALA A 139 6.93 -24.24 -17.73
CA ALA A 139 6.07 -23.98 -18.88
C ALA A 139 5.85 -22.47 -19.11
N ILE A 140 5.81 -21.66 -18.05
CA ILE A 140 5.66 -20.20 -18.16
C ILE A 140 6.99 -19.44 -18.19
N GLY A 141 8.12 -20.16 -18.09
CA GLY A 141 9.46 -19.59 -18.22
C GLY A 141 9.93 -18.77 -17.02
N VAL A 142 9.58 -19.19 -15.79
CA VAL A 142 9.99 -18.50 -14.56
C VAL A 142 10.71 -19.45 -13.61
N ARG A 143 11.55 -18.90 -12.74
CA ARG A 143 12.19 -19.67 -11.68
C ARG A 143 11.57 -19.40 -10.32
N PHE A 144 11.28 -18.14 -10.01
CA PHE A 144 10.77 -17.76 -8.71
C PHE A 144 9.28 -17.42 -8.79
N ILE A 145 8.57 -17.67 -7.69
CA ILE A 145 7.13 -17.45 -7.62
C ILE A 145 6.80 -16.79 -6.29
N PHE A 146 6.11 -15.66 -6.35
CA PHE A 146 5.43 -15.09 -5.20
C PHE A 146 4.02 -15.65 -5.10
N GLN A 147 3.72 -16.25 -3.95
CA GLN A 147 2.37 -16.69 -3.59
C GLN A 147 1.83 -15.80 -2.47
N LEU A 148 0.78 -15.05 -2.76
CA LEU A 148 0.08 -14.20 -1.80
C LEU A 148 -1.16 -14.92 -1.27
N ARG A 149 -1.42 -14.78 0.04
CA ARG A 149 -2.61 -15.30 0.72
C ARG A 149 -3.23 -14.21 1.59
N LEU A 150 -4.55 -14.03 1.42
CA LEU A 150 -5.37 -13.19 2.30
C LEU A 150 -5.94 -14.07 3.42
N GLY A 151 -5.44 -13.88 4.63
CA GLY A 151 -5.86 -14.65 5.81
C GLY A 151 -7.04 -14.03 6.56
N ALA A 152 -7.12 -12.70 6.58
CA ALA A 152 -8.22 -11.98 7.19
C ALA A 152 -8.40 -10.60 6.56
N PHE A 153 -9.64 -10.17 6.45
CA PHE A 153 -10.02 -8.79 6.20
C PHE A 153 -11.32 -8.51 6.93
N VAL A 154 -11.24 -7.65 7.94
CA VAL A 154 -12.38 -7.31 8.81
C VAL A 154 -12.51 -5.81 8.86
N GLN A 155 -13.70 -5.32 8.62
CA GLN A 155 -14.04 -3.91 8.78
C GLN A 155 -15.05 -3.77 9.91
N THR A 156 -14.75 -2.84 10.83
CA THR A 156 -15.65 -2.52 11.94
C THR A 156 -15.96 -1.03 11.91
N MET A 157 -17.13 -0.69 12.37
CA MET A 157 -17.59 0.69 12.50
C MET A 157 -18.10 0.92 13.92
N THR A 158 -17.58 1.93 14.59
CA THR A 158 -17.95 2.26 15.96
C THR A 158 -18.36 3.73 16.04
N ASP A 159 -19.56 3.98 16.56
CA ASP A 159 -20.04 5.33 16.84
C ASP A 159 -19.28 5.86 18.07
N ARG A 160 -18.55 6.97 17.94
CA ARG A 160 -17.81 7.57 19.05
C ARG A 160 -18.58 8.68 19.76
N TRP A 161 -19.29 9.48 18.99
CA TRP A 161 -20.06 10.58 19.53
C TRP A 161 -21.50 10.55 19.04
N LYS A 162 -22.42 10.33 19.98
CA LYS A 162 -23.85 10.38 19.76
C LYS A 162 -24.44 11.43 20.68
N VAL A 163 -25.20 12.39 20.15
CA VAL A 163 -25.98 13.32 20.97
C VAL A 163 -27.35 12.68 21.19
N PRO A 164 -27.62 12.11 22.39
CA PRO A 164 -28.81 11.28 22.59
C PRO A 164 -30.13 12.04 22.41
N ALA A 165 -30.11 13.36 22.70
CA ALA A 165 -31.31 14.18 22.61
C ALA A 165 -31.83 14.40 21.18
N PHE A 166 -31.00 14.25 20.17
CA PHE A 166 -31.33 14.51 18.77
C PHE A 166 -31.05 13.32 17.84
N ASP A 167 -30.59 12.19 18.37
CA ASP A 167 -30.10 11.02 17.61
C ASP A 167 -29.07 11.39 16.53
N VAL A 168 -28.33 12.46 16.74
CA VAL A 168 -27.31 12.94 15.82
C VAL A 168 -26.00 12.23 16.10
N ARG A 169 -25.46 11.53 15.09
CA ARG A 169 -24.13 10.92 15.11
C ARG A 169 -23.12 11.96 14.66
N VAL A 170 -22.19 12.30 15.52
CA VAL A 170 -21.21 13.39 15.25
C VAL A 170 -19.90 12.84 14.72
N SER A 171 -19.51 11.61 15.11
CA SER A 171 -18.27 11.01 14.63
C SER A 171 -18.36 9.48 14.66
N GLN A 172 -17.80 8.86 13.63
CA GLN A 172 -17.67 7.40 13.51
C GLN A 172 -16.21 7.04 13.25
N THR A 173 -15.72 6.06 13.98
CA THR A 173 -14.42 5.45 13.70
C THR A 173 -14.65 4.19 12.88
N ARG A 174 -14.07 4.15 11.71
CA ARG A 174 -13.96 2.92 10.92
C ARG A 174 -12.58 2.34 11.11
N SER A 175 -12.51 1.07 11.44
CA SER A 175 -11.25 0.35 11.50
C SER A 175 -11.29 -0.85 10.58
N SER A 176 -10.18 -1.08 9.89
CA SER A 176 -9.98 -2.24 9.03
C SER A 176 -8.75 -2.99 9.51
N ILE A 177 -8.90 -4.29 9.66
CA ILE A 177 -7.80 -5.19 10.00
C ILE A 177 -7.59 -6.11 8.80
N MET A 178 -6.35 -6.21 8.34
CA MET A 178 -5.94 -7.11 7.27
C MET A 178 -4.80 -7.99 7.76
N ARG A 179 -4.87 -9.28 7.40
CA ARG A 179 -3.75 -10.22 7.58
C ARG A 179 -3.40 -10.82 6.23
N LEU A 180 -2.15 -10.63 5.83
CA LEU A 180 -1.57 -11.20 4.60
C LEU A 180 -0.43 -12.15 4.94
N ALA A 181 -0.25 -13.15 4.11
CA ALA A 181 0.96 -13.95 4.05
C ALA A 181 1.52 -13.88 2.63
N LEU A 182 2.84 -13.67 2.51
CA LEU A 182 3.55 -13.65 1.24
C LEU A 182 4.71 -14.64 1.32
N GLN A 183 4.76 -15.53 0.34
CA GLN A 183 5.78 -16.55 0.24
C GLN A 183 6.54 -16.41 -1.07
N LEU A 184 7.86 -16.59 -1.03
CA LEU A 184 8.72 -16.69 -2.19
C LEU A 184 9.21 -18.14 -2.34
N TRP A 185 8.94 -18.73 -3.47
CA TRP A 185 9.31 -20.11 -3.79
C TRP A 185 10.34 -20.15 -4.93
N ASP A 186 11.36 -20.99 -4.80
CA ASP A 186 12.20 -21.40 -5.93
C ASP A 186 11.55 -22.65 -6.56
N ALA A 187 10.95 -22.47 -7.73
CA ALA A 187 10.23 -23.54 -8.39
C ALA A 187 11.15 -24.61 -9.02
N GLN A 188 12.45 -24.34 -9.15
CA GLN A 188 13.40 -25.29 -9.69
C GLN A 188 13.61 -26.47 -8.75
N ASN A 189 13.73 -26.22 -7.46
CA ASN A 189 13.96 -27.23 -6.43
C ASN A 189 12.76 -27.41 -5.48
N GLY A 190 11.72 -26.55 -5.59
CA GLY A 190 10.52 -26.62 -4.76
C GLY A 190 10.74 -26.06 -3.35
N GLU A 191 11.78 -25.27 -3.13
CA GLU A 191 12.11 -24.71 -1.84
C GLU A 191 11.32 -23.44 -1.54
N LEU A 192 10.85 -23.33 -0.30
CA LEU A 192 10.31 -22.10 0.26
C LEU A 192 11.48 -21.22 0.70
N VAL A 193 11.81 -20.23 -0.12
CA VAL A 193 12.94 -19.31 0.12
C VAL A 193 12.66 -18.34 1.23
N TRP A 194 11.43 -17.84 1.30
CA TRP A 194 11.07 -16.81 2.26
C TRP A 194 9.56 -16.78 2.50
N THR A 195 9.19 -16.45 3.74
CA THR A 195 7.80 -16.24 4.15
C THR A 195 7.71 -15.01 5.01
N SER A 196 6.72 -14.18 4.75
CA SER A 196 6.34 -13.08 5.62
C SER A 196 4.86 -13.15 5.93
N ILE A 197 4.51 -12.85 7.18
CA ILE A 197 3.13 -12.66 7.64
C ILE A 197 3.04 -11.23 8.15
N ALA A 198 2.05 -10.51 7.68
CA ALA A 198 1.78 -9.15 8.12
C ALA A 198 0.35 -9.00 8.61
N GLU A 199 0.20 -8.25 9.69
CA GLU A 199 -1.07 -7.80 10.21
C GLU A 199 -1.09 -6.29 10.25
N SER A 200 -2.11 -5.70 9.63
CA SER A 200 -2.29 -4.26 9.55
C SER A 200 -3.60 -3.87 10.19
N ASN A 201 -3.55 -2.79 10.95
CA ASN A 201 -4.72 -2.14 11.50
C ASN A 201 -4.74 -0.68 11.02
N MET A 202 -5.84 -0.29 10.41
CA MET A 202 -6.06 1.05 9.91
C MET A 202 -7.37 1.59 10.49
N ALA A 203 -7.30 2.74 11.13
CA ALA A 203 -8.48 3.42 11.62
C ALA A 203 -8.60 4.80 10.96
N ASN A 204 -9.80 5.13 10.51
CA ASN A 204 -10.13 6.46 9.99
C ASN A 204 -11.18 7.09 10.90
N GLU A 205 -10.87 8.28 11.42
CA GLU A 205 -11.82 9.15 12.09
C GLU A 205 -12.23 10.26 11.12
N ALA A 206 -13.45 10.19 10.61
CA ALA A 206 -13.98 11.22 9.75
C ALA A 206 -15.41 11.57 10.15
N VAL A 207 -15.73 12.84 10.02
CA VAL A 207 -17.12 13.31 9.99
C VAL A 207 -17.76 12.89 8.67
N SER A 208 -16.99 12.87 7.58
CA SER A 208 -17.35 12.25 6.32
C SER A 208 -17.15 10.72 6.45
N GLN A 209 -18.16 9.96 6.09
CA GLN A 209 -18.19 8.50 6.21
C GLN A 209 -17.30 7.78 5.18
N ASP A 210 -16.06 8.27 4.95
CA ASP A 210 -15.16 7.70 3.97
C ASP A 210 -14.70 6.30 4.40
N PRO A 211 -14.92 5.28 3.57
CA PRO A 211 -14.48 3.93 3.88
C PRO A 211 -12.94 3.84 3.85
N VAL A 212 -12.38 2.97 4.70
CA VAL A 212 -11.01 2.52 4.51
C VAL A 212 -11.01 1.53 3.36
N TYR A 213 -10.41 1.88 2.24
CA TYR A 213 -10.37 1.02 1.08
C TYR A 213 -9.41 -0.16 1.30
N LEU A 214 -9.81 -1.33 0.79
CA LEU A 214 -8.98 -2.53 0.79
C LEU A 214 -7.62 -2.25 0.12
N GLU A 215 -7.62 -1.44 -0.93
CA GLU A 215 -6.42 -1.05 -1.66
C GLU A 215 -5.38 -0.38 -0.78
N ASP A 216 -5.80 0.60 0.03
CA ASP A 216 -4.89 1.37 0.87
C ASP A 216 -4.22 0.48 1.92
N ILE A 217 -5.00 -0.31 2.64
CA ILE A 217 -4.47 -1.21 3.65
C ILE A 217 -3.62 -2.34 3.03
N ALA A 218 -3.98 -2.81 1.82
CA ALA A 218 -3.21 -3.82 1.12
C ALA A 218 -1.85 -3.29 0.65
N ARG A 219 -1.81 -2.10 0.05
CA ARG A 219 -0.55 -1.44 -0.35
C ARG A 219 0.38 -1.24 0.83
N ALA A 220 -0.18 -0.80 1.95
CA ALA A 220 0.50 -0.64 3.21
C ALA A 220 1.20 -1.91 3.66
N THR A 221 0.39 -2.94 3.74
CA THR A 221 0.82 -4.23 4.25
C THR A 221 1.88 -4.85 3.35
N LEU A 222 1.61 -4.90 2.05
CA LEU A 222 2.55 -5.45 1.06
C LEU A 222 3.85 -4.65 0.98
N GLY A 223 3.77 -3.31 1.02
CA GLY A 223 4.94 -2.45 1.05
C GLY A 223 5.85 -2.75 2.23
N SER A 224 5.27 -2.94 3.43
CA SER A 224 6.04 -3.31 4.63
C SER A 224 6.70 -4.68 4.51
N MET A 225 6.00 -5.67 3.93
CA MET A 225 6.56 -7.02 3.71
C MET A 225 7.73 -6.98 2.73
N ILE A 226 7.60 -6.25 1.63
CA ILE A 226 8.68 -6.10 0.64
C ILE A 226 9.86 -5.32 1.22
N ALA A 227 9.60 -4.30 2.05
CA ALA A 227 10.66 -3.60 2.77
C ALA A 227 11.47 -4.54 3.67
N ASP A 228 10.81 -5.41 4.41
CA ASP A 228 11.49 -6.39 5.26
C ASP A 228 12.31 -7.38 4.42
N PHE A 229 11.75 -7.85 3.30
CA PHE A 229 12.46 -8.71 2.37
C PHE A 229 13.77 -8.08 1.87
N LEU A 230 13.69 -6.85 1.37
CA LEU A 230 14.84 -6.13 0.80
C LEU A 230 15.88 -5.79 1.87
N ASN A 231 15.44 -5.43 3.05
CA ASN A 231 16.31 -5.07 4.18
C ASN A 231 16.72 -6.28 5.05
N ARG A 232 16.33 -7.50 4.67
CA ARG A 232 16.59 -8.76 5.40
C ARG A 232 16.15 -8.69 6.86
N LYS A 233 15.01 -8.02 7.12
CA LYS A 233 14.45 -7.91 8.46
C LYS A 233 13.51 -9.08 8.72
N THR A 234 13.63 -9.68 9.90
CA THR A 234 12.77 -10.80 10.32
C THR A 234 11.53 -10.35 11.09
N ALA A 235 11.54 -9.14 11.61
CA ALA A 235 10.38 -8.55 12.27
C ALA A 235 10.44 -7.03 12.19
N SER A 236 9.32 -6.43 11.86
CA SER A 236 9.09 -5.00 12.03
C SER A 236 8.16 -4.74 13.18
N ARG A 237 8.47 -3.71 13.95
CA ARG A 237 7.53 -3.15 14.92
C ARG A 237 6.51 -2.32 14.13
N TYR A 238 5.41 -1.97 14.80
CA TYR A 238 4.42 -1.05 14.28
C TYR A 238 5.08 0.20 13.70
N THR A 239 5.13 0.29 12.38
CA THR A 239 5.63 1.47 11.66
C THR A 239 4.45 2.22 11.06
N THR A 240 4.50 3.54 11.08
CA THR A 240 3.54 4.33 10.29
C THR A 240 3.83 4.09 8.81
N LEU A 241 2.80 3.77 8.06
CA LEU A 241 2.90 3.39 6.65
C LEU A 241 3.66 4.38 5.79
N ASN A 242 3.35 5.66 5.94
CA ASN A 242 3.94 6.71 5.13
C ASN A 242 5.47 6.64 5.20
N LYS A 243 6.03 6.42 6.39
CA LYS A 243 7.46 6.31 6.56
C LYS A 243 8.05 5.10 5.82
N VAL A 244 7.36 3.96 5.86
CA VAL A 244 7.83 2.73 5.16
C VAL A 244 7.77 2.91 3.65
N LEU A 245 6.70 3.49 3.13
CA LEU A 245 6.58 3.75 1.69
C LEU A 245 7.52 4.86 1.22
N ASP A 246 7.69 5.92 1.99
CA ASP A 246 8.62 7.01 1.68
C ASP A 246 10.06 6.52 1.72
N ASP A 247 10.42 5.71 2.73
CA ASP A 247 11.74 5.08 2.83
C ASP A 247 12.01 4.17 1.61
N LEU A 248 11.04 3.32 1.23
CA LEU A 248 11.16 2.45 0.06
C LEU A 248 11.24 3.22 -1.26
N ILE A 249 10.50 4.31 -1.40
CA ILE A 249 10.52 5.14 -2.60
C ILE A 249 11.83 5.92 -2.68
N SER A 250 12.33 6.44 -1.57
CA SER A 250 13.57 7.21 -1.54
C SER A 250 14.80 6.35 -1.77
N GLU A 251 14.79 5.08 -1.33
CA GLU A 251 15.90 4.14 -1.58
C GLU A 251 15.90 3.60 -3.02
N ALA A 252 14.72 3.50 -3.65
CA ALA A 252 14.58 2.95 -5.00
C ALA A 252 14.72 4.01 -6.12
N MET A 253 14.55 5.29 -5.81
CA MET A 253 14.80 6.36 -6.78
C MET A 253 16.29 6.69 -6.79
N PRO A 254 16.99 6.55 -7.94
CA PRO A 254 18.30 7.19 -8.10
C PRO A 254 18.07 8.67 -7.84
N LYS A 255 18.85 9.24 -6.91
CA LYS A 255 18.87 10.70 -6.72
C LYS A 255 19.09 11.31 -8.09
N GLU A 256 18.07 11.90 -8.65
CA GLU A 256 18.16 12.73 -9.85
C GLU A 256 19.21 13.79 -9.48
N LYS A 257 20.40 13.67 -10.09
CA LYS A 257 21.42 14.69 -9.93
C LYS A 257 20.79 15.97 -10.40
N ASP A 258 20.61 16.91 -9.50
CA ASP A 258 20.30 18.30 -9.81
C ASP A 258 21.41 18.84 -10.74
N ASN A 259 21.28 18.51 -12.03
CA ASN A 259 22.03 19.16 -13.09
C ASN A 259 21.35 20.51 -13.42
N ASN A 260 21.11 21.27 -12.37
CA ASN A 260 20.75 22.68 -12.52
C ASN A 260 22.01 23.52 -12.31
N GLU A 261 23.05 23.18 -13.05
CA GLU A 261 24.17 24.07 -13.26
C GLU A 261 23.67 25.16 -14.22
N ASN A 262 23.22 26.26 -13.63
CA ASN A 262 22.97 27.52 -14.29
C ASN A 262 24.27 27.97 -14.97
N THR A 263 24.45 27.59 -16.21
CA THR A 263 25.40 28.25 -17.10
C THR A 263 24.68 29.46 -17.68
N PRO A 264 25.07 30.69 -17.36
CA PRO A 264 24.51 31.88 -18.00
C PRO A 264 24.81 31.82 -19.49
N PRO A 265 23.89 32.25 -20.36
CA PRO A 265 24.14 32.28 -21.79
C PRO A 265 25.25 33.30 -22.08
N GLU A 266 26.31 32.80 -22.67
CA GLU A 266 27.43 33.56 -23.20
C GLU A 266 26.91 34.57 -24.20
N ARG A 267 27.04 35.84 -23.88
CA ARG A 267 26.65 36.99 -24.69
C ARG A 267 27.63 37.11 -25.82
N THR A 268 27.35 36.57 -27.00
CA THR A 268 28.08 36.83 -28.23
C THR A 268 27.90 38.28 -28.61
N GLU A 269 28.90 39.09 -28.30
CA GLU A 269 29.08 40.41 -28.87
C GLU A 269 29.34 40.29 -30.37
N ASN A 270 28.36 40.74 -31.14
CA ASN A 270 28.44 40.87 -32.56
C ASN A 270 29.11 42.24 -32.88
N ASN A 271 30.46 42.22 -32.99
CA ASN A 271 31.18 43.37 -33.52
C ASN A 271 31.08 43.37 -35.05
N GLY A 272 30.26 44.25 -35.53
CA GLY A 272 30.32 44.67 -36.92
C GLY A 272 31.57 45.43 -37.25
N ALA A 273 32.21 45.10 -38.35
CA ALA A 273 33.08 45.99 -39.09
C ALA A 273 33.01 45.69 -40.59
N ASP A 274 32.29 46.52 -41.26
CA ASP A 274 32.63 47.18 -42.55
C ASP A 274 33.99 46.78 -43.19
N ARG A 275 33.98 46.38 -44.45
CA ARG A 275 34.65 47.06 -45.58
C ARG A 275 34.80 46.19 -46.81
N LYS A 276 34.30 46.83 -47.89
CA LYS A 276 34.59 46.72 -49.32
C LYS A 276 33.94 45.60 -50.12
#